data_8e70513327408b7961b1473c83913b99
#
_entry.id   8e70513327408b7961b1473c83913b99
#
_cell.length_a   1.000
_cell.length_b   1.000
_cell.length_c   1.000
_cell.angle_alpha   90.00
_cell.angle_beta   90.00
_cell.angle_gamma   90.00
#
_symmetry.space_group_name_H-M   'P 1'
#
loop_
_entity.id
_entity.type
_entity.pdbx_description
1 polymer ?
#
loop_
_entity_poly.entity_id
_entity_poly.type
_entity_poly.pdbx_seq_one_letter_code
_entity_poly.pdbx_strand_id
1 'polypeptide(L)'
;MKLTTFAVFAAMAALSHPAFAQLPSSKVLTMDVAHSIAQEALAKCRADGYKVTVLVVDGLNAPKALLRDDGATASTTEVAKMKATATMLYNRPSGPAQPLPPGTAAPPATIPGTINAQGGVPIKVGDTTIGAVAVSGAPGGDKDAACANAALAKVADKLR
;
A
#
# COMPACT_ATOMS: atom_id res chain seq x y z
N MET A 1 -21.69 -53.79 -61.51
CA MET A 1 -20.60 -52.95 -60.97
C MET A 1 -21.14 -52.18 -59.79
N LYS A 2 -20.84 -52.64 -58.57
CA LYS A 2 -21.34 -52.03 -57.30
C LYS A 2 -20.17 -51.28 -56.69
N LEU A 3 -20.23 -49.95 -56.66
CA LEU A 3 -19.28 -49.09 -55.91
C LEU A 3 -19.71 -49.05 -54.44
N THR A 4 -18.89 -49.53 -53.56
CA THR A 4 -19.02 -49.42 -52.09
C THR A 4 -18.26 -48.19 -51.63
N THR A 5 -18.98 -47.18 -51.16
CA THR A 5 -18.44 -45.94 -50.58
C THR A 5 -18.03 -46.21 -49.13
N PHE A 6 -16.76 -46.15 -48.81
CA PHE A 6 -16.24 -46.20 -47.43
C PHE A 6 -16.30 -44.79 -46.83
N ALA A 7 -17.14 -44.59 -45.83
CA ALA A 7 -17.16 -43.40 -45.01
C ALA A 7 -16.12 -43.50 -43.89
N VAL A 8 -15.08 -42.66 -43.95
CA VAL A 8 -14.07 -42.55 -42.88
C VAL A 8 -14.59 -41.56 -41.84
N PHE A 9 -14.99 -42.07 -40.71
CA PHE A 9 -15.32 -41.24 -39.52
C PHE A 9 -14.00 -40.90 -38.82
N ALA A 10 -13.54 -39.68 -38.96
CA ALA A 10 -12.43 -39.11 -38.16
C ALA A 10 -12.96 -38.74 -36.79
N ALA A 11 -12.64 -39.51 -35.77
CA ALA A 11 -12.92 -39.18 -34.36
C ALA A 11 -11.97 -38.08 -33.89
N MET A 12 -12.46 -36.85 -33.79
CA MET A 12 -11.77 -35.72 -33.13
C MET A 12 -11.83 -35.97 -31.62
N ALA A 13 -10.76 -36.54 -31.06
CA ALA A 13 -10.55 -36.59 -29.61
C ALA A 13 -10.25 -35.18 -29.11
N ALA A 14 -11.23 -34.50 -28.52
CA ALA A 14 -11.04 -33.24 -27.83
C ALA A 14 -10.15 -33.49 -26.59
N LEU A 15 -8.89 -33.09 -26.66
CA LEU A 15 -7.98 -33.05 -25.51
C LEU A 15 -8.45 -31.96 -24.55
N SER A 16 -9.34 -32.31 -23.63
CA SER A 16 -9.72 -31.48 -22.49
C SER A 16 -8.51 -31.39 -21.54
N HIS A 17 -7.76 -30.31 -21.65
CA HIS A 17 -6.73 -29.99 -20.66
C HIS A 17 -7.43 -29.53 -19.37
N PRO A 18 -7.12 -30.13 -18.21
CA PRO A 18 -7.64 -29.63 -16.95
C PRO A 18 -7.04 -28.23 -16.74
N ALA A 19 -7.89 -27.21 -16.78
CA ALA A 19 -7.50 -25.85 -16.36
C ALA A 19 -7.33 -25.87 -14.84
N PHE A 20 -6.09 -25.99 -14.38
CA PHE A 20 -5.78 -25.74 -12.97
C PHE A 20 -5.98 -24.26 -12.69
N ALA A 21 -6.98 -23.93 -11.88
CA ALA A 21 -7.14 -22.58 -11.35
C ALA A 21 -5.95 -22.29 -10.42
N GLN A 22 -5.00 -21.49 -10.90
CA GLN A 22 -3.90 -21.02 -10.05
C GLN A 22 -4.40 -19.84 -9.22
N LEU A 23 -4.32 -19.96 -7.90
CA LEU A 23 -4.56 -18.82 -7.02
C LEU A 23 -3.47 -17.75 -7.29
N PRO A 24 -3.85 -16.48 -7.41
CA PRO A 24 -2.87 -15.42 -7.59
C PRO A 24 -1.92 -15.37 -6.38
N SER A 25 -0.61 -15.35 -6.63
CA SER A 25 0.37 -15.09 -5.59
C SER A 25 0.35 -13.59 -5.25
N SER A 26 0.18 -13.24 -4.00
CA SER A 26 0.29 -11.85 -3.55
C SER A 26 1.60 -11.62 -2.79
N LYS A 27 2.25 -10.48 -3.06
CA LYS A 27 3.39 -10.03 -2.25
C LYS A 27 2.86 -9.48 -0.93
N VAL A 28 3.48 -9.88 0.17
CA VAL A 28 3.09 -9.48 1.52
C VAL A 28 4.21 -8.68 2.16
N LEU A 29 3.87 -7.56 2.79
CA LEU A 29 4.81 -6.78 3.59
C LEU A 29 5.23 -7.58 4.81
N THR A 30 6.51 -7.96 4.89
CA THR A 30 7.06 -8.68 6.05
C THR A 30 7.26 -7.75 7.25
N MET A 31 7.29 -8.31 8.45
CA MET A 31 7.51 -7.53 9.68
C MET A 31 8.88 -6.84 9.65
N ASP A 32 9.93 -7.52 9.20
CA ASP A 32 11.29 -6.97 9.16
C ASP A 32 11.41 -5.76 8.22
N VAL A 33 10.75 -5.81 7.06
CA VAL A 33 10.69 -4.68 6.13
C VAL A 33 9.88 -3.54 6.72
N ALA A 34 8.72 -3.84 7.32
CA ALA A 34 7.88 -2.85 7.98
C ALA A 34 8.62 -2.14 9.13
N HIS A 35 9.35 -2.90 9.95
CA HIS A 35 10.17 -2.36 11.03
C HIS A 35 11.31 -1.49 10.49
N SER A 36 12.01 -1.93 9.45
CA SER A 36 13.05 -1.13 8.80
C SER A 36 12.51 0.21 8.28
N ILE A 37 11.33 0.20 7.61
CA ILE A 37 10.66 1.43 7.15
C ILE A 37 10.34 2.35 8.34
N ALA A 38 9.78 1.81 9.42
CA ALA A 38 9.42 2.60 10.59
C ALA A 38 10.65 3.25 11.25
N GLN A 39 11.75 2.52 11.37
CA GLN A 39 13.01 3.02 11.95
C GLN A 39 13.61 4.14 11.08
N GLU A 40 13.66 3.95 9.75
CA GLU A 40 14.23 4.94 8.84
C GLU A 40 13.39 6.23 8.79
N ALA A 41 12.06 6.12 8.82
CA ALA A 41 11.18 7.28 8.89
C ALA A 41 11.36 8.05 10.21
N LEU A 42 11.44 7.34 11.33
CA LEU A 42 11.69 7.93 12.64
C LEU A 42 13.05 8.62 12.69
N ALA A 43 14.10 7.95 12.19
CA ALA A 43 15.45 8.50 12.15
C ALA A 43 15.54 9.76 11.32
N LYS A 44 14.87 9.80 10.14
CA LYS A 44 14.81 11.00 9.29
C LYS A 44 14.13 12.16 10.01
N CYS A 45 12.96 11.94 10.61
CA CYS A 45 12.25 12.97 11.35
C CYS A 45 13.05 13.48 12.56
N ARG A 46 13.75 12.58 13.28
CA ARG A 46 14.65 12.97 14.39
C ARG A 46 15.80 13.85 13.91
N ALA A 47 16.40 13.51 12.77
CA ALA A 47 17.49 14.31 12.17
C ALA A 47 17.01 15.71 11.80
N ASP A 48 15.74 15.87 11.44
CA ASP A 48 15.11 17.15 11.15
C ASP A 48 14.61 17.88 12.42
N GLY A 49 14.79 17.29 13.61
CA GLY A 49 14.39 17.86 14.89
C GLY A 49 12.91 17.63 15.26
N TYR A 50 12.20 16.74 14.56
CA TYR A 50 10.77 16.50 14.80
C TYR A 50 10.55 15.29 15.72
N LYS A 51 9.52 15.37 16.57
CA LYS A 51 9.04 14.31 17.44
C LYS A 51 7.75 13.73 16.88
N VAL A 52 7.81 12.53 16.33
CA VAL A 52 6.74 11.96 15.54
C VAL A 52 6.34 10.57 16.00
N THR A 53 5.15 10.14 15.58
CA THR A 53 4.76 8.73 15.51
C THR A 53 4.85 8.27 14.07
N VAL A 54 5.43 7.09 13.88
CA VAL A 54 5.45 6.37 12.60
C VAL A 54 4.64 5.09 12.75
N LEU A 55 3.69 4.89 11.86
CA LEU A 55 2.90 3.66 11.76
C LEU A 55 3.10 3.05 10.38
N VAL A 56 3.39 1.75 10.34
CA VAL A 56 3.39 0.94 9.11
C VAL A 56 2.28 -0.09 9.20
N VAL A 57 1.43 -0.11 8.17
CA VAL A 57 0.33 -1.07 8.01
C VAL A 57 0.58 -1.96 6.80
N ASP A 58 0.00 -3.17 6.81
CA ASP A 58 0.03 -4.10 5.68
C ASP A 58 -1.09 -3.85 4.66
N GLY A 59 -1.20 -4.73 3.66
CA GLY A 59 -2.23 -4.63 2.61
C GLY A 59 -3.68 -4.76 3.09
N LEU A 60 -3.88 -5.20 4.34
CA LEU A 60 -5.19 -5.26 5.00
C LEU A 60 -5.44 -4.07 5.93
N ASN A 61 -4.57 -3.05 5.90
CA ASN A 61 -4.58 -1.92 6.82
C ASN A 61 -4.40 -2.32 8.30
N ALA A 62 -3.79 -3.48 8.55
CA ALA A 62 -3.45 -3.93 9.89
C ALA A 62 -2.05 -3.43 10.30
N PRO A 63 -1.86 -2.94 11.55
CA PRO A 63 -0.56 -2.49 12.02
C PRO A 63 0.50 -3.59 11.99
N LYS A 64 1.68 -3.28 11.41
CA LYS A 64 2.88 -4.13 11.40
C LYS A 64 3.98 -3.57 12.30
N ALA A 65 4.16 -2.25 12.31
CA ALA A 65 5.12 -1.57 13.17
C ALA A 65 4.57 -0.21 13.58
N LEU A 66 4.72 0.13 14.87
CA LEU A 66 4.41 1.44 15.40
C LEU A 66 5.55 1.90 16.28
N LEU A 67 6.13 3.06 15.95
CA LEU A 67 7.15 3.71 16.74
C LEU A 67 6.68 5.14 17.06
N ARG A 68 6.55 5.44 18.35
CA ARG A 68 6.28 6.80 18.82
C ARG A 68 7.51 7.34 19.53
N ASP A 69 8.03 8.46 19.05
CA ASP A 69 9.19 9.11 19.64
C ASP A 69 8.92 9.67 21.04
N ASP A 70 9.94 9.73 21.85
CA ASP A 70 9.87 10.44 23.14
C ASP A 70 9.53 11.91 22.89
N GLY A 71 8.52 12.41 23.60
CA GLY A 71 8.00 13.76 23.41
C GLY A 71 6.99 13.94 22.27
N ALA A 72 6.73 12.93 21.42
CA ALA A 72 5.56 12.94 20.53
C ALA A 72 4.28 12.80 21.35
N THR A 73 3.26 13.63 21.05
CA THR A 73 2.00 13.59 21.78
C THR A 73 1.22 12.30 21.48
N ALA A 74 0.39 11.82 22.41
CA ALA A 74 -0.39 10.60 22.22
C ALA A 74 -1.32 10.68 20.99
N SER A 75 -1.85 11.87 20.69
CA SER A 75 -2.72 12.12 19.53
C SER A 75 -2.05 11.83 18.19
N THR A 76 -0.72 11.92 18.09
CA THR A 76 0.00 11.64 16.85
C THR A 76 -0.15 10.18 16.41
N THR A 77 -0.38 9.27 17.36
CA THR A 77 -0.65 7.85 17.06
C THR A 77 -1.97 7.70 16.30
N GLU A 78 -3.04 8.34 16.78
CA GLU A 78 -4.34 8.28 16.11
C GLU A 78 -4.31 8.99 14.75
N VAL A 79 -3.62 10.13 14.66
CA VAL A 79 -3.48 10.84 13.39
C VAL A 79 -2.68 10.01 12.37
N ALA A 80 -1.60 9.35 12.79
CA ALA A 80 -0.85 8.44 11.90
C ALA A 80 -1.74 7.30 11.40
N LYS A 81 -2.57 6.72 12.26
CA LYS A 81 -3.54 5.69 11.88
C LYS A 81 -4.56 6.19 10.85
N MET A 82 -5.12 7.37 11.07
CA MET A 82 -6.07 7.99 10.12
C MET A 82 -5.42 8.29 8.77
N LYS A 83 -4.15 8.72 8.74
CA LYS A 83 -3.37 8.91 7.51
C LYS A 83 -3.10 7.59 6.79
N ALA A 84 -2.72 6.53 7.51
CA ALA A 84 -2.52 5.20 6.94
C ALA A 84 -3.82 4.67 6.32
N THR A 85 -4.93 4.77 7.05
CA THR A 85 -6.26 4.34 6.57
C THR A 85 -6.66 5.11 5.30
N ALA A 86 -6.47 6.43 5.27
CA ALA A 86 -6.74 7.23 4.07
C ALA A 86 -5.87 6.78 2.89
N THR A 87 -4.58 6.50 3.14
CA THR A 87 -3.65 6.02 2.11
C THR A 87 -4.08 4.68 1.52
N MET A 88 -4.44 3.72 2.37
CA MET A 88 -4.88 2.39 1.94
C MET A 88 -6.22 2.45 1.19
N LEU A 89 -7.18 3.22 1.72
CA LEU A 89 -8.52 3.34 1.13
C LEU A 89 -8.49 3.98 -0.26
N TYR A 90 -7.70 5.03 -0.43
CA TYR A 90 -7.63 5.76 -1.70
C TYR A 90 -6.50 5.31 -2.62
N ASN A 91 -5.66 4.37 -2.19
CA ASN A 91 -4.49 3.85 -2.89
C ASN A 91 -3.55 4.96 -3.42
N ARG A 92 -3.39 6.03 -2.64
CA ARG A 92 -2.56 7.20 -2.94
C ARG A 92 -2.03 7.83 -1.65
N PRO A 93 -1.04 8.74 -1.71
CA PRO A 93 -0.62 9.52 -0.53
C PRO A 93 -1.82 10.18 0.14
N SER A 94 -1.84 10.21 1.47
CA SER A 94 -2.86 10.92 2.24
C SER A 94 -2.71 12.43 2.05
N GLY A 95 -3.79 13.18 2.29
CA GLY A 95 -3.82 14.63 2.11
C GLY A 95 -4.74 15.08 0.99
N PRO A 96 -4.68 16.38 0.61
CA PRO A 96 -5.53 16.95 -0.41
C PRO A 96 -5.49 16.13 -1.70
N ALA A 97 -6.66 15.83 -2.24
CA ALA A 97 -6.76 15.14 -3.52
C ALA A 97 -6.13 16.02 -4.61
N GLN A 98 -5.28 15.42 -5.43
CA GLN A 98 -4.96 16.01 -6.73
C GLN A 98 -6.27 16.10 -7.53
N PRO A 99 -6.36 17.01 -8.50
CA PRO A 99 -7.54 17.07 -9.37
C PRO A 99 -7.86 15.67 -9.89
N LEU A 100 -9.10 15.24 -9.67
CA LEU A 100 -9.54 13.95 -10.18
C LEU A 100 -9.62 14.00 -11.71
N PRO A 101 -9.34 12.89 -12.40
CA PRO A 101 -9.58 12.81 -13.84
C PRO A 101 -11.03 13.20 -14.17
N PRO A 102 -11.29 13.85 -15.32
CA PRO A 102 -12.65 14.19 -15.73
C PRO A 102 -13.55 12.95 -15.71
N GLY A 103 -14.75 13.09 -15.15
CA GLY A 103 -15.72 12.00 -15.04
C GLY A 103 -15.56 11.08 -13.84
N THR A 104 -14.55 11.30 -12.99
CA THR A 104 -14.39 10.53 -11.74
C THR A 104 -15.25 11.13 -10.63
N ALA A 105 -16.08 10.31 -9.97
CA ALA A 105 -16.84 10.75 -8.81
C ALA A 105 -15.88 11.16 -7.67
N ALA A 106 -16.10 12.33 -7.08
CA ALA A 106 -15.36 12.75 -5.90
C ALA A 106 -15.64 11.78 -4.75
N PRO A 107 -14.59 11.34 -4.02
CA PRO A 107 -14.82 10.53 -2.82
C PRO A 107 -15.61 11.36 -1.79
N PRO A 108 -16.35 10.70 -0.88
CA PRO A 108 -17.06 11.39 0.19
C PRO A 108 -16.11 12.35 0.93
N ALA A 109 -16.60 13.51 1.31
CA ALA A 109 -15.81 14.55 1.97
C ALA A 109 -15.18 14.07 3.29
N THR A 110 -15.82 13.09 3.95
CA THR A 110 -15.33 12.50 5.20
C THR A 110 -15.70 11.02 5.26
N ILE A 111 -14.70 10.15 5.39
CA ILE A 111 -14.89 8.74 5.72
C ILE A 111 -14.41 8.53 7.15
N PRO A 112 -15.21 7.90 8.03
CA PRO A 112 -14.79 7.62 9.39
C PRO A 112 -13.42 6.92 9.46
N GLY A 113 -12.55 7.35 10.36
CA GLY A 113 -11.19 6.79 10.50
C GLY A 113 -10.17 7.30 9.49
N THR A 114 -10.53 8.29 8.66
CA THR A 114 -9.60 8.96 7.74
C THR A 114 -9.39 10.43 8.08
N ILE A 115 -8.29 11.00 7.58
CA ILE A 115 -8.00 12.44 7.69
C ILE A 115 -7.44 12.96 6.38
N ASN A 116 -7.85 14.16 5.99
CA ASN A 116 -7.33 14.85 4.81
C ASN A 116 -6.05 15.64 5.16
N ALA A 117 -4.99 14.93 5.56
CA ALA A 117 -3.70 15.50 5.91
C ALA A 117 -2.57 14.64 5.34
N GLN A 118 -1.53 15.27 4.81
CA GLN A 118 -0.35 14.59 4.28
C GLN A 118 0.43 13.86 5.37
N GLY A 119 1.22 12.86 4.98
CA GLY A 119 2.08 12.08 5.87
C GLY A 119 1.92 10.57 5.73
N GLY A 120 0.86 10.08 5.09
CA GLY A 120 0.70 8.70 4.69
C GLY A 120 1.18 8.49 3.26
N VAL A 121 1.97 7.44 3.02
CA VAL A 121 2.55 7.10 1.72
C VAL A 121 2.37 5.61 1.46
N PRO A 122 1.87 5.18 0.29
CA PRO A 122 1.72 3.77 -0.03
C PRO A 122 3.08 3.07 -0.19
N ILE A 123 3.18 1.86 0.34
CA ILE A 123 4.31 0.95 0.13
C ILE A 123 3.98 0.09 -1.08
N LYS A 124 4.79 0.20 -2.13
CA LYS A 124 4.52 -0.50 -3.40
C LYS A 124 5.64 -1.46 -3.79
N VAL A 125 5.25 -2.55 -4.46
CA VAL A 125 6.15 -3.43 -5.22
C VAL A 125 5.63 -3.49 -6.66
N GLY A 126 6.33 -2.86 -7.58
CA GLY A 126 5.79 -2.52 -8.89
C GLY A 126 4.56 -1.62 -8.73
N ASP A 127 3.45 -1.97 -9.38
CA ASP A 127 2.19 -1.22 -9.29
C ASP A 127 1.30 -1.65 -8.11
N THR A 128 1.67 -2.72 -7.41
CA THR A 128 0.86 -3.28 -6.33
C THR A 128 1.17 -2.60 -5.00
N THR A 129 0.16 -2.04 -4.35
CA THR A 129 0.26 -1.54 -2.97
C THR A 129 0.16 -2.71 -1.99
N ILE A 130 1.18 -2.89 -1.18
CA ILE A 130 1.31 -3.97 -0.18
C ILE A 130 1.17 -3.47 1.25
N GLY A 131 0.96 -2.17 1.43
CA GLY A 131 0.82 -1.52 2.73
C GLY A 131 0.97 -0.01 2.64
N ALA A 132 1.06 0.64 3.78
CA ALA A 132 1.34 2.07 3.88
C ALA A 132 2.24 2.40 5.08
N VAL A 133 3.05 3.44 4.95
CA VAL A 133 3.72 4.10 6.06
C VAL A 133 3.08 5.46 6.30
N ALA A 134 2.78 5.79 7.55
CA ALA A 134 2.22 7.07 7.93
C ALA A 134 3.00 7.69 9.08
N VAL A 135 3.32 8.97 8.93
CA VAL A 135 4.03 9.78 9.92
C VAL A 135 3.12 10.90 10.40
N SER A 136 3.20 11.22 11.70
CA SER A 136 2.46 12.32 12.29
C SER A 136 3.23 12.94 13.44
N GLY A 137 3.31 14.28 13.49
CA GLY A 137 3.94 15.03 14.58
C GLY A 137 4.91 16.11 14.12
N ALA A 138 5.34 16.13 12.88
CA ALA A 138 6.11 17.24 12.33
C ALA A 138 5.24 18.50 12.20
N PRO A 139 5.86 19.72 12.11
CA PRO A 139 5.11 20.97 12.03
C PRO A 139 4.25 21.15 10.77
N GLY A 140 4.23 20.18 9.88
CA GLY A 140 3.40 20.16 8.66
C GLY A 140 3.32 18.77 8.07
N GLY A 141 2.21 18.44 7.44
CA GLY A 141 2.01 17.13 6.82
C GLY A 141 2.97 16.83 5.67
N ASP A 142 3.44 17.85 4.97
CA ASP A 142 4.50 17.78 3.96
C ASP A 142 5.82 17.25 4.55
N LYS A 143 6.16 17.67 5.78
CA LYS A 143 7.34 17.20 6.51
C LYS A 143 7.17 15.79 7.01
N ASP A 144 5.98 15.42 7.48
CA ASP A 144 5.63 14.04 7.78
C ASP A 144 5.80 13.14 6.54
N ALA A 145 5.28 13.58 5.39
CA ALA A 145 5.41 12.85 4.12
C ALA A 145 6.87 12.75 3.65
N ALA A 146 7.68 13.78 3.87
CA ALA A 146 9.10 13.76 3.54
C ALA A 146 9.86 12.68 4.33
N CYS A 147 9.57 12.51 5.64
CA CYS A 147 10.14 11.43 6.45
C CYS A 147 9.74 10.04 5.91
N ALA A 148 8.46 9.86 5.58
CA ALA A 148 7.94 8.61 5.02
C ALA A 148 8.60 8.27 3.68
N ASN A 149 8.69 9.22 2.76
CA ASN A 149 9.31 9.03 1.44
C ASN A 149 10.81 8.72 1.56
N ALA A 150 11.53 9.41 2.45
CA ALA A 150 12.95 9.14 2.69
C ALA A 150 13.19 7.71 3.18
N ALA A 151 12.32 7.20 4.06
CA ALA A 151 12.39 5.82 4.52
C ALA A 151 12.18 4.80 3.39
N LEU A 152 11.17 5.02 2.54
CA LEU A 152 10.90 4.14 1.40
C LEU A 152 12.07 4.14 0.41
N ALA A 153 12.69 5.29 0.17
CA ALA A 153 13.86 5.38 -0.69
C ALA A 153 15.05 4.57 -0.14
N LYS A 154 15.26 4.58 1.18
CA LYS A 154 16.35 3.83 1.83
C LYS A 154 16.16 2.32 1.82
N VAL A 155 14.93 1.83 1.82
CA VAL A 155 14.61 0.40 1.81
C VAL A 155 14.17 -0.12 0.44
N ALA A 156 14.36 0.66 -0.61
CA ALA A 156 13.87 0.34 -1.96
C ALA A 156 14.39 -1.01 -2.49
N ASP A 157 15.59 -1.43 -2.10
CA ASP A 157 16.19 -2.71 -2.43
C ASP A 157 15.41 -3.91 -1.84
N LYS A 158 14.68 -3.70 -0.73
CA LYS A 158 13.84 -4.71 -0.06
C LYS A 158 12.42 -4.78 -0.64
N LEU A 159 12.03 -3.85 -1.50
CA LEU A 159 10.69 -3.71 -2.09
C LEU A 159 10.66 -4.16 -3.57
N ARG A 160 11.14 -5.37 -3.85
CA ARG A 160 11.23 -5.94 -5.21
C ARG A 160 10.40 -7.19 -5.39
#